data_20a10c7df2a7ff29260bfcff9e033daa
#
_entry.id   20a10c7df2a7ff29260bfcff9e033daa
#
_cell.length_a   1.000
_cell.length_b   1.000
_cell.length_c   1.000
_cell.angle_alpha   90.00
_cell.angle_beta   90.00
_cell.angle_gamma   90.00
#
_symmetry.space_group_name_H-M   'P 1'
#
loop_
_entity.id
_entity.type
_entity.pdbx_description
1 polymer ?
#
loop_
_entity_poly.entity_id
_entity_poly.type
_entity_poly.pdbx_seq_one_letter_code
_entity_poly.pdbx_strand_id
1 'polypeptide(L)'
;DQLSAQGLEVDVYGVPAYSTLGYLNWLGGDPLLSTFIHGSEGDLVRLLLHELAHQVLYAEGDTTFNESFATTVERLGTALWLQEHASAATRAQDQLQQAQRQQWRALTQATRARLAEIYAQKTAATPNQQAQAAMKKEAMEDFRRAYAVLRAQWQAAHPSQDLRGYDQWVAQANNARFATQAAYDTWVPALEALFQQHPGDWRQFYAAARQLAALPTKQRQQALCALHPQPGVALGCGAVQ
;
A
#
# COMPACT_ATOMS: atom_id res chain seq x y z
N ASP A 1 -13.10 -13.43 -16.22
CA ASP A 1 -13.92 -13.36 -17.42
C ASP A 1 -15.32 -12.78 -17.20
N GLN A 2 -16.06 -13.17 -16.14
CA GLN A 2 -17.39 -12.60 -15.84
C GLN A 2 -17.36 -11.10 -15.56
N LEU A 3 -16.40 -10.63 -14.76
CA LEU A 3 -16.27 -9.21 -14.41
C LEU A 3 -15.85 -8.37 -15.64
N SER A 4 -14.93 -8.89 -16.45
CA SER A 4 -14.53 -8.24 -17.70
C SER A 4 -15.69 -8.12 -18.69
N ALA A 5 -16.57 -9.11 -18.75
CA ALA A 5 -17.78 -9.06 -19.58
C ALA A 5 -18.78 -7.98 -19.11
N GLN A 6 -18.72 -7.56 -17.87
CA GLN A 6 -19.49 -6.44 -17.31
C GLN A 6 -18.82 -5.08 -17.53
N GLY A 7 -17.70 -5.02 -18.26
CA GLY A 7 -16.94 -3.79 -18.50
C GLY A 7 -16.06 -3.36 -17.30
N LEU A 8 -15.88 -4.23 -16.31
CA LEU A 8 -15.00 -3.96 -15.18
C LEU A 8 -13.55 -4.31 -15.52
N GLU A 9 -12.62 -3.51 -15.05
CA GLU A 9 -11.20 -3.85 -15.11
C GLU A 9 -10.85 -4.84 -14.00
N VAL A 10 -10.06 -5.82 -14.34
CA VAL A 10 -9.66 -6.90 -13.44
C VAL A 10 -8.13 -6.92 -13.35
N ASP A 11 -7.59 -7.09 -12.16
CA ASP A 11 -6.19 -7.38 -11.92
C ASP A 11 -6.07 -8.76 -11.27
N VAL A 12 -5.20 -9.60 -11.83
CA VAL A 12 -4.90 -10.93 -11.29
C VAL A 12 -3.38 -11.05 -11.18
N TYR A 13 -2.89 -11.23 -9.98
CA TYR A 13 -1.46 -11.37 -9.74
C TYR A 13 -1.18 -12.47 -8.72
N GLY A 14 0.02 -13.06 -8.82
CA GLY A 14 0.50 -14.03 -7.83
C GLY A 14 0.96 -13.30 -6.57
N VAL A 15 0.57 -13.80 -5.40
CA VAL A 15 1.08 -13.30 -4.12
C VAL A 15 2.38 -14.03 -3.76
N PRO A 16 3.44 -13.31 -3.36
CA PRO A 16 4.72 -13.93 -3.01
C PRO A 16 4.67 -14.67 -1.66
N ALA A 17 3.77 -14.27 -0.79
CA ALA A 17 3.57 -14.83 0.54
C ALA A 17 2.08 -14.87 0.87
N TYR A 18 1.70 -15.66 1.85
CA TYR A 18 0.38 -15.62 2.48
C TYR A 18 0.52 -15.99 3.96
N SER A 19 -0.37 -15.44 4.77
CA SER A 19 -0.50 -15.81 6.17
C SER A 19 -1.84 -16.53 6.39
N THR A 20 -1.84 -17.55 7.25
CA THR A 20 -3.07 -18.19 7.69
C THR A 20 -3.68 -17.50 8.92
N LEU A 21 -3.19 -16.32 9.28
CA LEU A 21 -3.64 -15.57 10.46
C LEU A 21 -3.53 -16.40 11.75
N GLY A 22 -2.55 -17.30 11.82
CA GLY A 22 -2.34 -18.17 12.96
C GLY A 22 -3.17 -19.47 12.96
N TYR A 23 -4.02 -19.71 11.97
CA TYR A 23 -4.81 -20.95 11.90
C TYR A 23 -3.96 -22.22 11.85
N LEU A 24 -2.75 -22.15 11.29
CA LEU A 24 -1.82 -23.29 11.22
C LEU A 24 -0.79 -23.32 12.35
N ASN A 25 -0.91 -22.49 13.39
CA ASN A 25 0.06 -22.48 14.49
C ASN A 25 0.18 -23.83 15.21
N TRP A 26 -0.90 -24.62 15.24
CA TRP A 26 -0.91 -25.98 15.80
C TRP A 26 -0.17 -27.03 14.91
N LEU A 27 0.08 -26.71 13.64
CA LEU A 27 0.83 -27.53 12.68
C LEU A 27 2.28 -27.04 12.46
N GLY A 28 2.75 -26.09 13.27
CA GLY A 28 4.10 -25.53 13.16
C GLY A 28 4.16 -24.12 12.57
N GLY A 29 3.01 -23.51 12.29
CA GLY A 29 2.91 -22.15 11.77
C GLY A 29 2.84 -22.05 10.25
N ASP A 30 2.89 -20.80 9.75
CA ASP A 30 2.87 -20.52 8.33
C ASP A 30 4.18 -20.89 7.65
N PRO A 31 4.16 -21.47 6.44
CA PRO A 31 5.37 -21.89 5.75
C PRO A 31 6.15 -20.68 5.24
N LEU A 32 7.47 -20.70 5.44
CA LEU A 32 8.38 -19.78 4.76
C LEU A 32 8.60 -20.25 3.31
N LEU A 33 8.07 -19.49 2.36
CA LEU A 33 8.16 -19.81 0.94
C LEU A 33 9.51 -19.39 0.37
N SER A 34 10.04 -20.15 -0.58
CA SER A 34 11.29 -19.84 -1.28
C SER A 34 11.19 -18.56 -2.13
N THR A 35 9.98 -18.07 -2.38
CA THR A 35 9.73 -16.89 -3.20
C THR A 35 10.29 -15.58 -2.61
N PHE A 36 10.53 -15.54 -1.29
CA PHE A 36 11.00 -14.32 -0.62
C PHE A 36 12.26 -14.49 0.25
N ILE A 37 12.68 -15.71 0.59
CA ILE A 37 13.85 -15.94 1.45
C ILE A 37 15.19 -15.60 0.76
N HIS A 38 15.18 -15.37 -0.54
CA HIS A 38 16.36 -15.00 -1.33
C HIS A 38 16.49 -13.49 -1.59
N GLY A 39 15.59 -12.68 -1.02
CA GLY A 39 15.64 -11.22 -1.05
C GLY A 39 16.74 -10.63 -0.15
N SER A 40 16.78 -9.30 -0.03
CA SER A 40 17.62 -8.65 0.97
C SER A 40 17.13 -8.94 2.39
N GLU A 41 18.00 -8.84 3.40
CA GLU A 41 17.60 -8.97 4.80
C GLU A 41 16.47 -8.00 5.16
N GLY A 42 16.55 -6.75 4.67
CA GLY A 42 15.51 -5.75 4.89
C GLY A 42 14.17 -6.13 4.28
N ASP A 43 14.16 -6.73 3.09
CA ASP A 43 12.93 -7.19 2.45
C ASP A 43 12.31 -8.38 3.19
N LEU A 44 13.15 -9.30 3.69
CA LEU A 44 12.69 -10.42 4.51
C LEU A 44 12.05 -9.93 5.82
N VAL A 45 12.71 -9.00 6.52
CA VAL A 45 12.20 -8.42 7.78
C VAL A 45 10.88 -7.69 7.53
N ARG A 46 10.77 -6.92 6.45
CA ARG A 46 9.52 -6.23 6.05
C ARG A 46 8.38 -7.22 5.91
N LEU A 47 8.59 -8.26 5.12
CA LEU A 47 7.58 -9.26 4.87
C LEU A 47 7.15 -9.97 6.14
N LEU A 48 8.12 -10.42 6.97
CA LEU A 48 7.82 -11.10 8.23
C LEU A 48 7.00 -10.20 9.17
N LEU A 49 7.38 -8.94 9.33
CA LEU A 49 6.66 -8.00 10.18
C LEU A 49 5.25 -7.71 9.65
N HIS A 50 5.09 -7.64 8.33
CA HIS A 50 3.79 -7.47 7.68
C HIS A 50 2.86 -8.65 7.99
N GLU A 51 3.30 -9.87 7.71
CA GLU A 51 2.50 -11.08 7.93
C GLU A 51 2.21 -11.32 9.42
N LEU A 52 3.18 -11.09 10.30
CA LEU A 52 2.97 -11.20 11.74
C LEU A 52 2.00 -10.14 12.28
N ALA A 53 1.93 -8.97 11.67
CA ALA A 53 0.98 -7.93 12.07
C ALA A 53 -0.47 -8.40 11.90
N HIS A 54 -0.78 -9.18 10.87
CA HIS A 54 -2.11 -9.75 10.68
C HIS A 54 -2.53 -10.71 11.80
N GLN A 55 -1.58 -11.30 12.53
CA GLN A 55 -1.87 -12.13 13.72
C GLN A 55 -2.15 -11.28 14.98
N VAL A 56 -1.75 -10.00 14.99
CA VAL A 56 -1.96 -9.11 16.14
C VAL A 56 -3.41 -8.62 16.21
N LEU A 57 -3.96 -8.22 15.07
CA LEU A 57 -5.34 -7.79 14.95
C LEU A 57 -5.87 -8.01 13.51
N TYR A 58 -7.18 -8.17 13.42
CA TYR A 58 -7.88 -8.27 12.15
C TYR A 58 -9.28 -7.66 12.29
N ALA A 59 -9.61 -6.70 11.44
CA ALA A 59 -10.93 -6.10 11.33
C ALA A 59 -11.70 -6.76 10.19
N GLU A 60 -12.74 -7.53 10.52
CA GLU A 60 -13.52 -8.27 9.53
C GLU A 60 -14.14 -7.31 8.48
N GLY A 61 -14.01 -7.67 7.22
CA GLY A 61 -14.58 -6.89 6.10
C GLY A 61 -13.88 -5.57 5.78
N ASP A 62 -12.75 -5.25 6.41
CA ASP A 62 -12.00 -4.00 6.14
C ASP A 62 -10.54 -4.29 5.73
N THR A 63 -10.38 -4.77 4.51
CA THR A 63 -9.06 -5.06 3.94
C THR A 63 -8.16 -3.84 3.97
N THR A 64 -8.69 -2.64 3.66
CA THR A 64 -7.88 -1.39 3.64
C THR A 64 -7.29 -1.08 5.01
N PHE A 65 -8.05 -1.26 6.10
CA PHE A 65 -7.53 -1.09 7.45
C PHE A 65 -6.48 -2.14 7.79
N ASN A 66 -6.76 -3.42 7.50
CA ASN A 66 -5.88 -4.54 7.82
C ASN A 66 -4.52 -4.40 7.11
N GLU A 67 -4.51 -4.13 5.80
CA GLU A 67 -3.29 -3.94 5.04
C GLU A 67 -2.51 -2.68 5.45
N SER A 68 -3.23 -1.57 5.70
CA SER A 68 -2.57 -0.35 6.19
C SER A 68 -1.96 -0.54 7.57
N PHE A 69 -2.59 -1.31 8.46
CA PHE A 69 -2.03 -1.64 9.76
C PHE A 69 -0.78 -2.50 9.61
N ALA A 70 -0.83 -3.57 8.81
CA ALA A 70 0.32 -4.42 8.55
C ALA A 70 1.47 -3.64 7.93
N THR A 71 1.20 -2.76 6.95
CA THR A 71 2.20 -1.87 6.35
C THR A 71 2.80 -0.89 7.36
N THR A 72 2.01 -0.40 8.31
CA THR A 72 2.53 0.49 9.36
C THR A 72 3.48 -0.24 10.30
N VAL A 73 3.11 -1.44 10.76
CA VAL A 73 3.97 -2.30 11.59
C VAL A 73 5.25 -2.67 10.84
N GLU A 74 5.12 -3.06 9.57
CA GLU A 74 6.24 -3.32 8.67
C GLU A 74 7.22 -2.14 8.62
N ARG A 75 6.74 -0.92 8.35
CA ARG A 75 7.60 0.27 8.20
C ARG A 75 8.29 0.64 9.50
N LEU A 76 7.53 0.77 10.59
CA LEU A 76 8.06 1.16 11.89
C LEU A 76 8.98 0.09 12.49
N GLY A 77 8.57 -1.18 12.40
CA GLY A 77 9.35 -2.29 12.92
C GLY A 77 10.63 -2.53 12.13
N THR A 78 10.60 -2.40 10.79
CA THR A 78 11.80 -2.51 9.97
C THR A 78 12.77 -1.37 10.26
N ALA A 79 12.29 -0.13 10.45
CA ALA A 79 13.15 0.99 10.81
C ALA A 79 13.88 0.73 12.11
N LEU A 80 13.19 0.20 13.14
CA LEU A 80 13.79 -0.18 14.41
C LEU A 80 14.81 -1.30 14.23
N TRP A 81 14.44 -2.37 13.52
CA TRP A 81 15.35 -3.49 13.26
C TRP A 81 16.62 -3.05 12.53
N LEU A 82 16.49 -2.19 11.52
CA LEU A 82 17.64 -1.64 10.79
C LEU A 82 18.56 -0.84 11.70
N GLN A 83 18.00 -0.08 12.63
CA GLN A 83 18.76 0.70 13.57
C GLN A 83 19.57 -0.19 14.54
N GLU A 84 18.97 -1.26 15.06
CA GLU A 84 19.53 -2.06 16.13
C GLU A 84 20.39 -3.24 15.65
N HIS A 85 20.03 -3.84 14.51
CA HIS A 85 20.58 -5.14 14.09
C HIS A 85 21.29 -5.11 12.74
N ALA A 86 20.96 -4.17 11.85
CA ALA A 86 21.50 -4.21 10.49
C ALA A 86 22.95 -3.70 10.42
N SER A 87 23.72 -4.26 9.46
CA SER A 87 25.02 -3.74 9.09
C SER A 87 24.90 -2.35 8.44
N ALA A 88 26.00 -1.58 8.40
CA ALA A 88 26.05 -0.31 7.69
C ALA A 88 25.71 -0.48 6.19
N ALA A 89 26.15 -1.58 5.58
CA ALA A 89 25.84 -1.89 4.19
C ALA A 89 24.34 -2.16 3.97
N THR A 90 23.73 -2.97 4.85
CA THR A 90 22.29 -3.26 4.83
C THR A 90 21.47 -1.98 4.97
N ARG A 91 21.85 -1.09 5.91
CA ARG A 91 21.19 0.22 6.09
C ARG A 91 21.30 1.11 4.86
N ALA A 92 22.47 1.21 4.26
CA ALA A 92 22.67 2.00 3.05
C ALA A 92 21.84 1.46 1.88
N GLN A 93 21.79 0.15 1.70
CA GLN A 93 20.96 -0.50 0.68
C GLN A 93 19.48 -0.21 0.92
N ASP A 94 19.01 -0.33 2.16
CA ASP A 94 17.62 -0.06 2.51
C ASP A 94 17.22 1.40 2.25
N GLN A 95 18.10 2.36 2.60
CA GLN A 95 17.85 3.78 2.33
C GLN A 95 17.61 4.06 0.85
N LEU A 96 18.41 3.45 -0.03
CA LEU A 96 18.23 3.59 -1.48
C LEU A 96 16.89 3.02 -1.94
N GLN A 97 16.57 1.81 -1.51
CA GLN A 97 15.29 1.18 -1.83
C GLN A 97 14.11 1.98 -1.27
N GLN A 98 14.27 2.57 -0.08
CA GLN A 98 13.21 3.37 0.54
C GLN A 98 12.95 4.66 -0.24
N ALA A 99 13.99 5.34 -0.73
CA ALA A 99 13.82 6.51 -1.59
C ALA A 99 13.06 6.15 -2.88
N GLN A 100 13.40 5.02 -3.50
CA GLN A 100 12.69 4.53 -4.70
C GLN A 100 11.22 4.17 -4.39
N ARG A 101 10.97 3.47 -3.29
CA ARG A 101 9.59 3.17 -2.83
C ARG A 101 8.78 4.44 -2.57
N GLN A 102 9.40 5.50 -2.04
CA GLN A 102 8.73 6.79 -1.83
C GLN A 102 8.36 7.45 -3.17
N GLN A 103 9.31 7.51 -4.12
CA GLN A 103 9.06 8.06 -5.46
C GLN A 103 7.97 7.27 -6.19
N TRP A 104 8.01 5.95 -6.10
CA TRP A 104 6.99 5.07 -6.65
C TRP A 104 5.60 5.34 -6.05
N ARG A 105 5.51 5.42 -4.73
CA ARG A 105 4.24 5.74 -4.05
C ARG A 105 3.71 7.10 -4.44
N ALA A 106 4.57 8.12 -4.49
CA ALA A 106 4.16 9.45 -4.91
C ALA A 106 3.56 9.45 -6.33
N LEU A 107 4.21 8.75 -7.27
CA LEU A 107 3.72 8.62 -8.64
C LEU A 107 2.38 7.90 -8.71
N THR A 108 2.25 6.75 -8.04
CA THR A 108 1.02 5.96 -8.08
C THR A 108 -0.14 6.64 -7.34
N GLN A 109 0.12 7.32 -6.23
CA GLN A 109 -0.89 8.10 -5.50
C GLN A 109 -1.38 9.30 -6.32
N ALA A 110 -0.49 10.05 -6.98
CA ALA A 110 -0.87 11.17 -7.84
C ALA A 110 -1.73 10.70 -9.03
N THR A 111 -1.35 9.58 -9.65
CA THR A 111 -2.13 8.98 -10.74
C THR A 111 -3.50 8.53 -10.27
N ARG A 112 -3.59 7.88 -9.10
CA ARG A 112 -4.85 7.44 -8.50
C ARG A 112 -5.77 8.63 -8.19
N ALA A 113 -5.22 9.72 -7.62
CA ALA A 113 -5.99 10.93 -7.35
C ALA A 113 -6.59 11.49 -8.64
N ARG A 114 -5.79 11.61 -9.70
CA ARG A 114 -6.28 12.06 -11.01
C ARG A 114 -7.36 11.15 -11.60
N LEU A 115 -7.19 9.83 -11.48
CA LEU A 115 -8.23 8.86 -11.90
C LEU A 115 -9.51 9.04 -11.09
N ALA A 116 -9.42 9.22 -9.77
CA ALA A 116 -10.57 9.46 -8.91
C ALA A 116 -11.32 10.74 -9.31
N GLU A 117 -10.61 11.82 -9.61
CA GLU A 117 -11.20 13.08 -10.11
C GLU A 117 -11.94 12.88 -11.44
N ILE A 118 -11.35 12.13 -12.38
CA ILE A 118 -11.98 11.81 -13.67
C ILE A 118 -13.31 11.08 -13.45
N TYR A 119 -13.36 10.13 -12.50
CA TYR A 119 -14.60 9.40 -12.21
C TYR A 119 -15.57 10.14 -11.31
N ALA A 120 -15.10 11.09 -10.50
CA ALA A 120 -15.97 11.92 -9.65
C ALA A 120 -16.70 13.03 -10.44
N GLN A 121 -16.24 13.39 -11.63
CA GLN A 121 -16.87 14.41 -12.48
C GLN A 121 -18.24 13.91 -12.95
N LYS A 122 -19.25 14.08 -12.10
CA LYS A 122 -20.66 13.97 -12.49
C LYS A 122 -21.02 15.25 -13.25
N THR A 123 -20.80 15.27 -14.56
CA THR A 123 -21.41 16.31 -15.38
C THR A 123 -22.93 16.15 -15.33
N ALA A 124 -23.66 17.25 -15.09
CA ALA A 124 -25.12 17.28 -14.96
C ALA A 124 -25.88 16.82 -16.22
N ALA A 125 -25.21 16.58 -17.31
CA ALA A 125 -25.70 15.97 -18.54
C ALA A 125 -24.94 14.68 -18.75
N THR A 126 -25.62 13.58 -18.94
CA THR A 126 -25.17 12.20 -19.25
C THR A 126 -23.67 12.02 -19.31
N PRO A 127 -23.04 11.17 -18.49
CA PRO A 127 -21.58 11.03 -18.50
C PRO A 127 -21.15 10.78 -19.95
N ASN A 128 -20.38 11.67 -20.53
CA ASN A 128 -19.78 11.40 -21.84
C ASN A 128 -18.69 10.35 -21.60
N GLN A 129 -19.10 9.09 -21.65
CA GLN A 129 -18.22 7.92 -21.44
C GLN A 129 -16.99 8.01 -22.35
N GLN A 130 -17.15 8.59 -23.53
CA GLN A 130 -16.04 8.75 -24.47
C GLN A 130 -15.02 9.78 -24.00
N ALA A 131 -15.48 10.91 -23.44
CA ALA A 131 -14.58 11.92 -22.85
C ALA A 131 -13.88 11.38 -21.58
N GLN A 132 -14.59 10.66 -20.74
CA GLN A 132 -14.03 10.03 -19.55
C GLN A 132 -12.97 8.98 -19.92
N ALA A 133 -13.25 8.16 -20.94
CA ALA A 133 -12.28 7.19 -21.46
C ALA A 133 -11.02 7.86 -22.04
N ALA A 134 -11.19 8.98 -22.75
CA ALA A 134 -10.08 9.77 -23.27
C ALA A 134 -9.20 10.36 -22.16
N MET A 135 -9.82 10.97 -21.14
CA MET A 135 -9.11 11.51 -19.97
C MET A 135 -8.36 10.41 -19.19
N LYS A 136 -8.98 9.24 -19.02
CA LYS A 136 -8.33 8.09 -18.40
C LYS A 136 -7.13 7.63 -19.21
N LYS A 137 -7.28 7.49 -20.53
CA LYS A 137 -6.18 7.09 -21.42
C LYS A 137 -5.00 8.04 -21.26
N GLU A 138 -5.25 9.35 -21.28
CA GLU A 138 -4.22 10.38 -21.08
C GLU A 138 -3.55 10.25 -19.71
N ALA A 139 -4.31 10.09 -18.63
CA ALA A 139 -3.76 9.90 -17.28
C ALA A 139 -2.85 8.67 -17.19
N MET A 140 -3.20 7.57 -17.85
CA MET A 140 -2.40 6.36 -17.91
C MET A 140 -1.15 6.51 -18.77
N GLU A 141 -1.20 7.31 -19.85
CA GLU A 141 -0.03 7.63 -20.67
C GLU A 141 0.94 8.53 -19.88
N ASP A 142 0.42 9.54 -19.16
CA ASP A 142 1.23 10.40 -18.28
C ASP A 142 1.93 9.58 -17.19
N PHE A 143 1.22 8.65 -16.57
CA PHE A 143 1.79 7.72 -15.60
C PHE A 143 2.98 6.94 -16.20
N ARG A 144 2.81 6.36 -17.37
CA ARG A 144 3.88 5.61 -18.05
C ARG A 144 5.08 6.48 -18.41
N ARG A 145 4.84 7.73 -18.85
CA ARG A 145 5.91 8.70 -19.14
C ARG A 145 6.68 9.08 -17.88
N ALA A 146 5.97 9.38 -16.79
CA ALA A 146 6.58 9.71 -15.52
C ALA A 146 7.39 8.53 -14.94
N TYR A 147 6.87 7.31 -15.05
CA TYR A 147 7.62 6.11 -14.68
C TYR A 147 8.90 5.94 -15.51
N ALA A 148 8.84 6.15 -16.83
CA ALA A 148 10.01 6.02 -17.68
C ALA A 148 11.15 6.96 -17.25
N VAL A 149 10.81 8.17 -16.79
CA VAL A 149 11.78 9.12 -16.22
C VAL A 149 12.39 8.58 -14.92
N LEU A 150 11.56 8.13 -13.97
CA LEU A 150 12.04 7.55 -12.72
C LEU A 150 12.90 6.31 -12.97
N ARG A 151 12.46 5.43 -13.86
CA ARG A 151 13.19 4.22 -14.23
C ARG A 151 14.60 4.54 -14.78
N ALA A 152 14.69 5.53 -15.66
CA ALA A 152 15.97 5.97 -16.19
C ALA A 152 16.91 6.53 -15.10
N GLN A 153 16.37 7.32 -14.17
CA GLN A 153 17.12 7.84 -13.02
C GLN A 153 17.63 6.70 -12.11
N TRP A 154 16.79 5.73 -11.78
CA TRP A 154 17.16 4.58 -10.95
C TRP A 154 18.21 3.72 -11.63
N GLN A 155 18.05 3.43 -12.93
CA GLN A 155 19.00 2.64 -13.69
C GLN A 155 20.36 3.35 -13.86
N ALA A 156 20.36 4.68 -13.99
CA ALA A 156 21.60 5.48 -14.06
C ALA A 156 22.34 5.49 -12.71
N ALA A 157 21.59 5.56 -11.60
CA ALA A 157 22.16 5.50 -10.26
C ALA A 157 22.67 4.10 -9.89
N HIS A 158 21.97 3.05 -10.33
CA HIS A 158 22.27 1.64 -10.01
C HIS A 158 22.08 0.76 -11.26
N PRO A 159 23.10 0.68 -12.14
CA PRO A 159 23.00 -0.01 -13.44
C PRO A 159 22.65 -1.51 -13.35
N SER A 160 23.02 -2.18 -12.25
CA SER A 160 22.76 -3.62 -12.03
C SER A 160 21.42 -3.90 -11.34
N GLN A 161 20.65 -2.87 -11.00
CA GLN A 161 19.40 -3.07 -10.27
C GLN A 161 18.33 -3.73 -11.16
N ASP A 162 17.65 -4.73 -10.60
CA ASP A 162 16.50 -5.37 -11.24
C ASP A 162 15.23 -4.52 -11.04
N LEU A 163 14.72 -3.96 -12.11
CA LEU A 163 13.50 -3.15 -12.12
C LEU A 163 12.31 -3.86 -12.77
N ARG A 164 12.45 -5.17 -13.12
CA ARG A 164 11.41 -5.93 -13.82
C ARG A 164 10.07 -5.95 -13.08
N GLY A 165 10.08 -5.96 -11.74
CA GLY A 165 8.84 -5.90 -10.96
C GLY A 165 8.04 -4.62 -11.20
N TYR A 166 8.71 -3.47 -11.22
CA TYR A 166 8.09 -2.19 -11.58
C TYR A 166 7.65 -2.15 -13.05
N ASP A 167 8.49 -2.63 -13.97
CA ASP A 167 8.18 -2.70 -15.40
C ASP A 167 6.90 -3.52 -15.66
N GLN A 168 6.78 -4.68 -15.05
CA GLN A 168 5.59 -5.54 -15.14
C GLN A 168 4.35 -4.88 -14.53
N TRP A 169 4.52 -4.23 -13.37
CA TRP A 169 3.42 -3.52 -12.74
C TRP A 169 2.86 -2.42 -13.65
N VAL A 170 3.75 -1.61 -14.25
CA VAL A 170 3.38 -0.50 -15.16
C VAL A 170 2.75 -1.02 -16.45
N ALA A 171 3.27 -2.11 -17.01
CA ALA A 171 2.72 -2.72 -18.21
C ALA A 171 1.27 -3.19 -18.01
N GLN A 172 0.93 -3.68 -16.82
CA GLN A 172 -0.38 -4.21 -16.47
C GLN A 172 -1.26 -3.20 -15.71
N ALA A 173 -0.80 -1.95 -15.54
CA ALA A 173 -1.50 -0.93 -14.75
C ALA A 173 -2.92 -0.68 -15.29
N ASN A 174 -3.89 -0.76 -14.40
CA ASN A 174 -5.30 -0.48 -14.64
C ASN A 174 -5.96 -0.01 -13.31
N ASN A 175 -7.24 0.39 -13.35
CA ASN A 175 -7.92 0.88 -12.14
C ASN A 175 -7.93 -0.15 -11.00
N ALA A 176 -8.09 -1.44 -11.31
CA ALA A 176 -8.13 -2.48 -10.28
C ALA A 176 -6.77 -2.59 -9.57
N ARG A 177 -5.65 -2.52 -10.30
CA ARG A 177 -4.30 -2.55 -9.73
C ARG A 177 -4.00 -1.33 -8.86
N PHE A 178 -4.41 -0.13 -9.30
CA PHE A 178 -4.31 1.07 -8.47
C PHE A 178 -5.17 0.99 -7.21
N ALA A 179 -6.37 0.40 -7.29
CA ALA A 179 -7.25 0.21 -6.14
C ALA A 179 -6.65 -0.77 -5.12
N THR A 180 -6.06 -1.87 -5.58
CA THR A 180 -5.37 -2.85 -4.72
C THR A 180 -4.22 -2.18 -3.97
N GLN A 181 -3.35 -1.45 -4.66
CA GLN A 181 -2.24 -0.74 -4.00
C GLN A 181 -2.73 0.28 -2.98
N ALA A 182 -3.89 0.91 -3.21
CA ALA A 182 -4.46 1.86 -2.28
C ALA A 182 -4.75 1.26 -0.90
N ALA A 183 -5.15 -0.01 -0.82
CA ALA A 183 -5.43 -0.67 0.45
C ALA A 183 -4.22 -0.65 1.40
N TYR A 184 -3.01 -0.76 0.84
CA TYR A 184 -1.77 -0.80 1.62
C TYR A 184 -1.32 0.57 2.13
N ASP A 185 -1.73 1.68 1.50
CA ASP A 185 -1.20 3.01 1.81
C ASP A 185 -2.23 3.96 2.46
N THR A 186 -3.52 3.69 2.33
CA THR A 186 -4.57 4.67 2.66
C THR A 186 -4.54 5.15 4.11
N TRP A 187 -4.44 4.24 5.07
CA TRP A 187 -4.48 4.59 6.50
C TRP A 187 -3.12 4.63 7.18
N VAL A 188 -2.03 4.35 6.46
CA VAL A 188 -0.69 4.36 7.03
C VAL A 188 -0.34 5.68 7.69
N PRO A 189 -0.58 6.87 7.10
CA PRO A 189 -0.26 8.13 7.77
C PRO A 189 -1.03 8.34 9.08
N ALA A 190 -2.28 7.90 9.15
CA ALA A 190 -3.09 7.99 10.36
C ALA A 190 -2.59 7.03 11.45
N LEU A 191 -2.18 5.81 11.07
CA LEU A 191 -1.65 4.83 12.00
C LEU A 191 -0.23 5.18 12.46
N GLU A 192 0.60 5.76 11.60
CA GLU A 192 1.89 6.35 12.00
C GLU A 192 1.69 7.50 12.99
N ALA A 193 0.70 8.39 12.75
CA ALA A 193 0.35 9.45 13.70
C ALA A 193 -0.15 8.88 15.04
N LEU A 194 -0.90 7.77 15.02
CA LEU A 194 -1.30 7.06 16.23
C LEU A 194 -0.08 6.54 17.02
N PHE A 195 0.90 5.94 16.32
CA PHE A 195 2.13 5.47 16.95
C PHE A 195 2.94 6.64 17.56
N GLN A 196 2.94 7.82 16.92
CA GLN A 196 3.64 9.00 17.43
C GLN A 196 3.01 9.61 18.69
N GLN A 197 1.81 9.23 19.09
CA GLN A 197 1.22 9.63 20.37
C GLN A 197 1.94 8.98 21.56
N HIS A 198 2.55 7.79 21.34
CA HIS A 198 3.33 7.05 22.32
C HIS A 198 4.57 6.44 21.66
N PRO A 199 5.59 7.27 21.32
CA PRO A 199 6.75 6.83 20.55
C PRO A 199 7.49 5.68 21.23
N GLY A 200 7.68 4.57 20.51
CA GLY A 200 8.37 3.37 21.01
C GLY A 200 7.51 2.45 21.89
N ASP A 201 6.32 2.84 22.31
CA ASP A 201 5.43 1.98 23.08
C ASP A 201 4.51 1.15 22.16
N TRP A 202 5.03 0.05 21.66
CA TRP A 202 4.29 -0.89 20.83
C TRP A 202 3.05 -1.46 21.50
N ARG A 203 3.08 -1.62 22.84
CA ARG A 203 1.92 -2.16 23.59
C ARG A 203 0.74 -1.20 23.52
N GLN A 204 0.98 0.09 23.75
CA GLN A 204 -0.06 1.12 23.64
C GLN A 204 -0.54 1.27 22.21
N PHE A 205 0.36 1.27 21.21
CA PHE A 205 -0.02 1.31 19.81
C PHE A 205 -0.95 0.15 19.42
N TYR A 206 -0.59 -1.09 19.78
CA TYR A 206 -1.44 -2.24 19.48
C TYR A 206 -2.77 -2.20 20.22
N ALA A 207 -2.81 -1.72 21.46
CA ALA A 207 -4.06 -1.54 22.21
C ALA A 207 -4.99 -0.52 21.52
N ALA A 208 -4.46 0.63 21.10
CA ALA A 208 -5.21 1.65 20.39
C ALA A 208 -5.67 1.16 19.00
N ALA A 209 -4.82 0.46 18.26
CA ALA A 209 -5.18 -0.13 16.98
C ALA A 209 -6.29 -1.18 17.10
N ARG A 210 -6.28 -2.00 18.16
CA ARG A 210 -7.38 -2.95 18.45
C ARG A 210 -8.68 -2.23 18.77
N GLN A 211 -8.63 -1.10 19.48
CA GLN A 211 -9.83 -0.28 19.72
C GLN A 211 -10.41 0.24 18.39
N LEU A 212 -9.56 0.72 17.48
CA LEU A 212 -10.00 1.11 16.13
C LEU A 212 -10.59 -0.08 15.36
N ALA A 213 -9.95 -1.25 15.40
CA ALA A 213 -10.44 -2.45 14.72
C ALA A 213 -11.82 -2.89 15.20
N ALA A 214 -12.14 -2.69 16.48
CA ALA A 214 -13.44 -3.03 17.08
C ALA A 214 -14.57 -2.07 16.68
N LEU A 215 -14.26 -0.89 16.15
CA LEU A 215 -15.28 0.07 15.72
C LEU A 215 -15.98 -0.41 14.44
N PRO A 216 -17.26 -0.06 14.24
CA PRO A 216 -17.90 -0.17 12.95
C PRO A 216 -17.10 0.61 11.88
N THR A 217 -17.07 0.11 10.64
CA THR A 217 -16.22 0.65 9.55
C THR A 217 -16.30 2.17 9.42
N LYS A 218 -17.52 2.75 9.42
CA LYS A 218 -17.68 4.22 9.31
C LYS A 218 -17.05 4.98 10.48
N GLN A 219 -17.21 4.50 11.71
CA GLN A 219 -16.64 5.14 12.90
C GLN A 219 -15.12 4.99 12.91
N ARG A 220 -14.59 3.85 12.50
CA ARG A 220 -13.16 3.61 12.32
C ARG A 220 -12.56 4.59 11.31
N GLN A 221 -13.19 4.75 10.15
CA GLN A 221 -12.76 5.71 9.14
C GLN A 221 -12.76 7.14 9.67
N GLN A 222 -13.80 7.56 10.39
CA GLN A 222 -13.86 8.89 11.02
C GLN A 222 -12.73 9.10 12.04
N ALA A 223 -12.45 8.09 12.87
CA ALA A 223 -11.37 8.16 13.85
C ALA A 223 -9.99 8.25 13.17
N LEU A 224 -9.78 7.47 12.09
CA LEU A 224 -8.54 7.54 11.31
C LEU A 224 -8.36 8.89 10.60
N CYS A 225 -9.45 9.47 10.06
CA CYS A 225 -9.42 10.81 9.49
C CYS A 225 -9.07 11.88 10.53
N ALA A 226 -9.55 11.73 11.77
CA ALA A 226 -9.24 12.67 12.85
C ALA A 226 -7.75 12.59 13.28
N LEU A 227 -7.12 11.41 13.19
CA LEU A 227 -5.70 11.23 13.48
C LEU A 227 -4.79 11.91 12.44
N HIS A 228 -5.19 11.92 11.19
CA HIS A 228 -4.42 12.52 10.11
C HIS A 228 -5.35 13.12 9.04
N PRO A 229 -5.74 14.39 9.21
CA PRO A 229 -6.56 15.09 8.24
C PRO A 229 -5.79 15.22 6.90
N GLN A 230 -6.15 14.43 5.90
CA GLN A 230 -5.56 14.52 4.56
C GLN A 230 -6.40 15.46 3.69
N PRO A 231 -5.86 16.55 3.16
CA PRO A 231 -6.55 17.31 2.12
C PRO A 231 -6.58 16.48 0.83
N GLY A 232 -7.76 16.16 0.34
CA GLY A 232 -7.96 15.58 -1.00
C GLY A 232 -8.13 14.07 -1.11
N VAL A 233 -8.06 13.29 -0.04
CA VAL A 233 -8.40 11.85 -0.11
C VAL A 233 -9.89 11.67 0.19
N ALA A 234 -10.69 11.70 -0.86
CA ALA A 234 -12.16 11.55 -0.82
C ALA A 234 -12.62 10.10 -0.51
N LEU A 235 -11.82 9.28 0.13
CA LEU A 235 -12.22 7.95 0.59
C LEU A 235 -12.49 7.99 2.10
N GLY A 236 -13.64 8.53 2.47
CA GLY A 236 -14.19 8.45 3.84
C GLY A 236 -13.99 9.67 4.75
N CYS A 237 -13.15 10.66 4.38
CA CYS A 237 -12.97 11.89 5.17
C CYS A 237 -13.81 13.08 4.68
N GLY A 238 -14.69 12.88 3.73
CA GLY A 238 -15.69 13.88 3.33
C GLY A 238 -16.69 14.10 4.45
N ALA A 239 -16.98 15.36 4.77
CA ALA A 239 -17.99 15.74 5.75
C ALA A 239 -19.28 14.95 5.50
N VAL A 240 -19.65 14.11 6.47
CA VAL A 240 -21.02 13.61 6.57
C VAL A 240 -21.89 14.81 6.93
N GLN A 241 -22.56 15.38 5.92
CA GLN A 241 -23.76 16.19 6.16
C GLN A 241 -24.92 15.28 6.49
#